data_859ea6c56f1f63c523c657350b35c2d9
#
_entry.id   859ea6c56f1f63c523c657350b35c2d9
#
_cell.length_a   1.000
_cell.length_b   1.000
_cell.length_c   1.000
_cell.angle_alpha   90.00
_cell.angle_beta   90.00
_cell.angle_gamma   90.00
#
_symmetry.space_group_name_H-M   'P 1'
#
loop_
_entity.id
_entity.type
_entity.pdbx_description
1 polymer ?
#
loop_
_entity_poly.entity_id
_entity_poly.type
_entity_poly.pdbx_seq_one_letter_code
_entity_poly.pdbx_strand_id
1 'polypeptide(L)'
;MNTRMKTAASVVLRPLQFLVYFLSGLVPRDPSRWVFGCWSGHRFGDNAGAVFQHLADQPPDDVRAAWITRDRAIRDRLRAEGARVHLAWSPRGMWWTARAGVFVYDSLPKDINFWLSRGARLVLLRHGIGIKKIERAIDATDHRLYQLFHGSLVQRAFWRIVLPWHVPVPDLLMACSPIHAEQGARFYGTPADKIRITGFARHDRLLSARRQDRSAIPTIGPPIPNERPVFVYLPTFREGMARQAFDWDVLAAAAEAADVTIAVKLHYVDADRGVLGVDVLQNSGHLRMIDPFMDPSDAYPHADGMISDFSSAPFDFMLLDRPIVYYVPDLERFAEQRPLTFDLADVAVGPLCHDEQQLAAALAAARRDGLGEHRARHRELKARFHTFPPGGAAERVVGAIREEFMGSPSPSPAPTGRDGRMGSDAGAQRDGR
;
A
#
# COMPACT_ATOMS: atom_id res chain seq x y z
N MET A 1 -6.50 0.58 -28.68
CA MET A 1 -8.01 0.53 -28.57
C MET A 1 -8.42 1.57 -27.54
N ASN A 2 -9.16 2.59 -27.95
CA ASN A 2 -9.46 3.81 -27.18
C ASN A 2 -10.19 3.48 -25.87
N THR A 3 -9.86 4.13 -24.76
CA THR A 3 -10.43 3.90 -23.42
C THR A 3 -11.97 3.95 -23.43
N ARG A 4 -12.55 4.81 -24.26
CA ARG A 4 -14.01 4.90 -24.45
C ARG A 4 -14.63 3.65 -25.07
N MET A 5 -13.94 3.00 -26.02
CA MET A 5 -14.41 1.72 -26.62
C MET A 5 -14.34 0.57 -25.62
N LYS A 6 -13.30 0.51 -24.76
CA LYS A 6 -13.21 -0.51 -23.70
C LYS A 6 -14.34 -0.36 -22.67
N THR A 7 -14.72 0.87 -22.36
CA THR A 7 -15.84 1.16 -21.42
C THR A 7 -17.19 0.77 -22.03
N ALA A 8 -17.43 1.13 -23.29
CA ALA A 8 -18.68 0.78 -23.98
C ALA A 8 -18.88 -0.74 -24.13
N ALA A 9 -17.83 -1.46 -24.57
CA ALA A 9 -17.86 -2.93 -24.66
C ALA A 9 -18.11 -3.60 -23.31
N SER A 10 -17.54 -3.04 -22.22
CA SER A 10 -17.77 -3.57 -20.87
C SER A 10 -19.19 -3.38 -20.39
N VAL A 11 -19.89 -2.31 -20.75
CA VAL A 11 -21.30 -2.06 -20.38
C VAL A 11 -22.23 -3.04 -21.07
N VAL A 12 -22.01 -3.38 -22.33
CA VAL A 12 -22.82 -4.35 -23.07
C VAL A 12 -22.78 -5.75 -22.44
N LEU A 13 -21.66 -6.14 -21.86
CA LEU A 13 -21.51 -7.43 -21.18
C LEU A 13 -22.03 -7.45 -19.73
N ARG A 14 -22.48 -6.30 -19.19
CA ARG A 14 -22.93 -6.20 -17.80
C ARG A 14 -24.06 -7.17 -17.42
N PRO A 15 -25.13 -7.37 -18.22
CA PRO A 15 -26.17 -8.31 -17.86
C PRO A 15 -25.64 -9.73 -17.65
N LEU A 16 -24.76 -10.22 -18.53
CA LEU A 16 -24.13 -11.53 -18.40
C LEU A 16 -23.23 -11.59 -17.15
N GLN A 17 -22.45 -10.54 -16.90
CA GLN A 17 -21.61 -10.46 -15.72
C GLN A 17 -22.42 -10.46 -14.41
N PHE A 18 -23.56 -9.76 -14.37
CA PHE A 18 -24.47 -9.82 -13.22
C PHE A 18 -25.11 -11.20 -13.07
N LEU A 19 -25.46 -11.87 -14.17
CA LEU A 19 -25.94 -13.26 -14.10
C LEU A 19 -24.88 -14.15 -13.46
N VAL A 20 -23.60 -14.05 -13.88
CA VAL A 20 -22.47 -14.77 -13.25
C VAL A 20 -22.36 -14.44 -11.75
N TYR A 21 -22.48 -13.16 -11.40
CA TYR A 21 -22.45 -12.72 -9.99
C TYR A 21 -23.58 -13.38 -9.18
N PHE A 22 -24.81 -13.37 -9.69
CA PHE A 22 -25.93 -13.99 -8.99
C PHE A 22 -25.79 -15.50 -8.89
N LEU A 23 -25.40 -16.18 -9.97
CA LEU A 23 -25.17 -17.62 -9.98
C LEU A 23 -24.02 -18.03 -9.05
N SER A 24 -22.98 -17.20 -8.91
CA SER A 24 -21.89 -17.48 -7.98
C SER A 24 -22.33 -17.56 -6.52
N GLY A 25 -23.42 -16.87 -6.16
CA GLY A 25 -24.02 -16.93 -4.84
C GLY A 25 -24.74 -18.23 -4.52
N LEU A 26 -25.04 -19.06 -5.53
CA LEU A 26 -25.62 -20.39 -5.35
C LEU A 26 -24.55 -21.47 -5.10
N VAL A 27 -23.28 -21.16 -5.34
CA VAL A 27 -22.18 -22.10 -5.12
C VAL A 27 -21.87 -22.15 -3.62
N PRO A 28 -21.91 -23.33 -2.97
CA PRO A 28 -21.57 -23.46 -1.56
C PRO A 28 -20.15 -22.98 -1.28
N ARG A 29 -20.01 -22.07 -0.34
CA ARG A 29 -18.72 -21.51 0.08
C ARG A 29 -18.03 -22.42 1.09
N ASP A 30 -16.71 -22.47 0.99
CA ASP A 30 -15.84 -23.24 1.88
C ASP A 30 -15.02 -22.25 2.74
N PRO A 31 -15.31 -22.09 4.04
CA PRO A 31 -14.63 -21.12 4.90
C PRO A 31 -13.12 -21.34 4.99
N SER A 32 -12.64 -22.56 4.76
CA SER A 32 -11.21 -22.88 4.76
C SER A 32 -10.49 -22.41 3.50
N ARG A 33 -11.21 -22.04 2.43
CA ARG A 33 -10.62 -21.55 1.18
C ARG A 33 -10.56 -20.03 1.16
N TRP A 34 -9.36 -19.52 1.15
CA TRP A 34 -9.10 -18.09 1.06
C TRP A 34 -8.47 -17.74 -0.29
N VAL A 35 -8.98 -16.72 -0.95
CA VAL A 35 -8.42 -16.20 -2.20
C VAL A 35 -7.88 -14.80 -2.00
N PHE A 36 -6.72 -14.57 -2.60
CA PHE A 36 -5.95 -13.33 -2.47
C PHE A 36 -5.77 -12.67 -3.82
N GLY A 37 -5.70 -11.34 -3.83
CA GLY A 37 -5.36 -10.56 -5.00
C GLY A 37 -5.19 -9.09 -4.67
N CYS A 38 -4.41 -8.39 -5.49
CA CYS A 38 -4.21 -6.95 -5.41
C CYS A 38 -4.17 -6.31 -6.79
N TRP A 39 -4.27 -4.96 -6.85
CA TRP A 39 -4.10 -4.17 -8.07
C TRP A 39 -4.87 -4.70 -9.28
N SER A 40 -6.16 -4.98 -9.08
CA SER A 40 -7.06 -5.54 -10.10
C SER A 40 -6.55 -6.87 -10.72
N GLY A 41 -5.74 -7.63 -9.99
CA GLY A 41 -5.16 -8.91 -10.40
C GLY A 41 -3.95 -8.81 -11.32
N HIS A 42 -3.33 -7.64 -11.47
CA HIS A 42 -2.19 -7.41 -12.36
C HIS A 42 -0.84 -7.31 -11.64
N ARG A 43 -0.80 -7.47 -10.31
CA ARG A 43 0.42 -7.45 -9.51
C ARG A 43 0.37 -8.53 -8.43
N PHE A 44 1.54 -8.80 -7.86
CA PHE A 44 1.72 -9.56 -6.64
C PHE A 44 2.53 -8.70 -5.68
N GLY A 45 1.99 -8.42 -4.50
CA GLY A 45 2.64 -7.56 -3.50
C GLY A 45 1.62 -6.96 -2.54
N ASP A 46 1.99 -5.83 -1.96
CA ASP A 46 1.21 -5.08 -0.98
C ASP A 46 0.82 -5.95 0.24
N ASN A 47 -0.20 -5.59 0.99
CA ASN A 47 -0.61 -6.32 2.19
C ASN A 47 -1.14 -7.72 1.86
N ALA A 48 -1.94 -7.86 0.78
CA ALA A 48 -2.46 -9.16 0.37
C ALA A 48 -1.35 -10.14 -0.01
N GLY A 49 -0.30 -9.65 -0.70
CA GLY A 49 0.87 -10.45 -1.05
C GLY A 49 1.66 -10.88 0.19
N ALA A 50 1.83 -9.98 1.16
CA ALA A 50 2.54 -10.29 2.41
C ALA A 50 1.81 -11.33 3.26
N VAL A 51 0.47 -11.21 3.42
CA VAL A 51 -0.34 -12.22 4.13
C VAL A 51 -0.34 -13.55 3.39
N PHE A 52 -0.45 -13.53 2.06
CA PHE A 52 -0.40 -14.76 1.26
C PHE A 52 0.94 -15.48 1.40
N GLN A 53 2.07 -14.73 1.38
CA GLN A 53 3.40 -15.29 1.58
C GLN A 53 3.55 -15.88 2.97
N HIS A 54 3.08 -15.19 4.02
CA HIS A 54 3.08 -15.71 5.38
C HIS A 54 2.34 -17.07 5.49
N LEU A 55 1.17 -17.19 4.83
CA LEU A 55 0.43 -18.45 4.78
C LEU A 55 1.12 -19.54 3.93
N ALA A 56 1.95 -19.17 2.97
CA ALA A 56 2.75 -20.11 2.18
C ALA A 56 3.94 -20.64 3.00
N ASP A 57 4.58 -19.78 3.79
CA ASP A 57 5.73 -20.09 4.62
C ASP A 57 5.33 -20.87 5.90
N GLN A 58 4.15 -20.57 6.44
CA GLN A 58 3.60 -21.14 7.68
C GLN A 58 2.12 -21.53 7.47
N PRO A 59 1.84 -22.58 6.70
CA PRO A 59 0.47 -22.96 6.36
C PRO A 59 -0.26 -23.54 7.57
N PRO A 60 -1.36 -22.91 8.04
CA PRO A 60 -2.21 -23.55 9.04
C PRO A 60 -3.02 -24.69 8.41
N ASP A 61 -3.31 -25.74 9.17
CA ASP A 61 -4.01 -26.93 8.68
C ASP A 61 -5.44 -26.63 8.21
N ASP A 62 -6.07 -25.60 8.78
CA ASP A 62 -7.45 -25.21 8.54
C ASP A 62 -7.63 -24.17 7.42
N VAL A 63 -6.54 -23.67 6.79
CA VAL A 63 -6.60 -22.64 5.73
C VAL A 63 -5.94 -23.13 4.45
N ARG A 64 -6.66 -22.99 3.36
CA ARG A 64 -6.19 -23.26 1.99
C ARG A 64 -6.16 -21.98 1.18
N ALA A 65 -5.00 -21.33 1.12
CA ALA A 65 -4.80 -20.09 0.39
C ALA A 65 -4.56 -20.33 -1.11
N ALA A 66 -5.07 -19.41 -1.96
CA ALA A 66 -4.72 -19.36 -3.38
C ALA A 66 -4.63 -17.90 -3.85
N TRP A 67 -3.60 -17.58 -4.64
CA TRP A 67 -3.49 -16.30 -5.31
C TRP A 67 -4.25 -16.30 -6.64
N ILE A 68 -5.03 -15.26 -6.89
CA ILE A 68 -5.79 -15.10 -8.13
C ILE A 68 -5.21 -13.91 -8.89
N THR A 69 -4.74 -14.15 -10.11
CA THR A 69 -4.13 -13.12 -10.96
C THR A 69 -4.70 -13.11 -12.37
N ARG A 70 -4.54 -12.01 -13.09
CA ARG A 70 -4.82 -11.91 -14.53
C ARG A 70 -3.55 -12.00 -15.37
N ASP A 71 -2.39 -11.95 -14.73
CA ASP A 71 -1.08 -11.98 -15.35
C ASP A 71 -0.50 -13.40 -15.38
N ARG A 72 -0.07 -13.85 -16.57
CA ARG A 72 0.51 -15.18 -16.77
C ARG A 72 1.92 -15.27 -16.17
N ALA A 73 2.71 -14.21 -16.28
CA ALA A 73 4.08 -14.18 -15.75
C ALA A 73 4.08 -14.28 -14.22
N ILE A 74 3.17 -13.56 -13.52
CA ILE A 74 2.97 -13.66 -12.08
C ILE A 74 2.57 -15.09 -11.70
N ARG A 75 1.60 -15.68 -12.44
CA ARG A 75 1.18 -17.07 -12.19
C ARG A 75 2.35 -18.04 -12.30
N ASP A 76 3.14 -17.92 -13.34
CA ASP A 76 4.20 -18.90 -13.64
C ASP A 76 5.35 -18.76 -12.65
N ARG A 77 5.72 -17.52 -12.29
CA ARG A 77 6.72 -17.25 -11.26
C ARG A 77 6.31 -17.82 -9.91
N LEU A 78 5.13 -17.45 -9.39
CA LEU A 78 4.69 -17.91 -8.07
C LEU A 78 4.46 -19.43 -8.01
N ARG A 79 4.08 -20.06 -9.13
CA ARG A 79 4.00 -21.53 -9.22
C ARG A 79 5.36 -22.20 -9.15
N ALA A 80 6.38 -21.60 -9.78
CA ALA A 80 7.74 -22.09 -9.68
C ALA A 80 8.27 -22.00 -8.23
N GLU A 81 7.78 -21.04 -7.45
CA GLU A 81 8.03 -20.91 -6.01
C GLU A 81 7.16 -21.85 -5.13
N GLY A 82 6.35 -22.74 -5.77
CA GLY A 82 5.51 -23.72 -5.05
C GLY A 82 4.14 -23.20 -4.62
N ALA A 83 3.79 -21.95 -4.90
CA ALA A 83 2.54 -21.34 -4.46
C ALA A 83 1.33 -21.82 -5.28
N ARG A 84 0.16 -21.90 -4.63
CA ARG A 84 -1.10 -22.17 -5.34
C ARG A 84 -1.62 -20.91 -6.00
N VAL A 85 -1.54 -20.84 -7.34
CA VAL A 85 -1.90 -19.68 -8.13
C VAL A 85 -2.78 -20.06 -9.31
N HIS A 86 -3.81 -19.26 -9.57
CA HIS A 86 -4.72 -19.46 -10.70
C HIS A 86 -4.96 -18.15 -11.48
N LEU A 87 -5.16 -18.28 -12.79
CA LEU A 87 -5.68 -17.17 -13.60
C LEU A 87 -7.16 -16.97 -13.28
N ALA A 88 -7.57 -15.71 -13.08
CA ALA A 88 -8.91 -15.32 -12.64
C ALA A 88 -10.05 -15.87 -13.51
N TRP A 89 -9.83 -16.05 -14.82
CA TRP A 89 -10.82 -16.54 -15.79
C TRP A 89 -10.49 -17.94 -16.34
N SER A 90 -9.51 -18.66 -15.77
CA SER A 90 -9.33 -20.08 -16.09
C SER A 90 -10.41 -20.93 -15.38
N PRO A 91 -10.80 -22.10 -15.92
CA PRO A 91 -11.80 -22.95 -15.29
C PRO A 91 -11.45 -23.29 -13.82
N ARG A 92 -10.19 -23.59 -13.54
CA ARG A 92 -9.71 -23.86 -12.17
C ARG A 92 -9.74 -22.61 -11.29
N GLY A 93 -9.35 -21.43 -11.84
CA GLY A 93 -9.40 -20.18 -11.10
C GLY A 93 -10.83 -19.74 -10.79
N MET A 94 -11.74 -19.88 -11.73
CA MET A 94 -13.16 -19.61 -11.52
C MET A 94 -13.76 -20.54 -10.45
N TRP A 95 -13.46 -21.83 -10.52
CA TRP A 95 -13.91 -22.81 -9.54
C TRP A 95 -13.37 -22.51 -8.14
N TRP A 96 -12.07 -22.25 -8.02
CA TRP A 96 -11.46 -21.86 -6.74
C TRP A 96 -12.09 -20.62 -6.15
N THR A 97 -12.23 -19.58 -6.95
CA THR A 97 -12.81 -18.29 -6.55
C THR A 97 -14.29 -18.43 -6.16
N ALA A 98 -15.08 -19.19 -6.94
CA ALA A 98 -16.49 -19.42 -6.65
C ALA A 98 -16.73 -20.24 -5.36
N ARG A 99 -15.78 -21.11 -4.99
CA ARG A 99 -15.83 -21.92 -3.78
C ARG A 99 -15.20 -21.26 -2.55
N ALA A 100 -14.45 -20.17 -2.74
CA ALA A 100 -13.76 -19.50 -1.64
C ALA A 100 -14.74 -18.85 -0.66
N GLY A 101 -14.57 -19.15 0.63
CA GLY A 101 -15.34 -18.51 1.71
C GLY A 101 -14.84 -17.14 2.05
N VAL A 102 -13.55 -16.85 1.83
CA VAL A 102 -12.92 -15.57 2.18
C VAL A 102 -12.16 -14.98 0.98
N PHE A 103 -12.42 -13.71 0.72
CA PHE A 103 -11.73 -12.87 -0.27
C PHE A 103 -10.88 -11.84 0.46
N VAL A 104 -9.56 -11.90 0.33
CA VAL A 104 -8.60 -11.00 0.96
C VAL A 104 -7.96 -10.11 -0.10
N TYR A 105 -8.16 -8.80 -0.02
CA TYR A 105 -7.76 -7.86 -1.06
C TYR A 105 -7.34 -6.50 -0.48
N ASP A 106 -6.61 -5.71 -1.26
CA ASP A 106 -6.05 -4.43 -0.79
C ASP A 106 -6.93 -3.22 -1.11
N SER A 107 -7.70 -3.24 -2.19
CA SER A 107 -8.50 -2.10 -2.62
C SER A 107 -9.97 -2.45 -2.79
N LEU A 108 -10.29 -3.36 -3.71
CA LEU A 108 -11.67 -3.69 -4.10
C LEU A 108 -11.78 -5.19 -4.43
N PRO A 109 -12.96 -5.80 -4.31
CA PRO A 109 -13.16 -7.22 -4.64
C PRO A 109 -12.77 -7.60 -6.08
N LYS A 110 -12.68 -6.61 -6.99
CA LYS A 110 -12.18 -6.81 -8.37
C LYS A 110 -10.68 -7.13 -8.43
N ASP A 111 -9.93 -6.92 -7.36
CA ASP A 111 -8.52 -7.30 -7.25
C ASP A 111 -8.34 -8.81 -7.39
N ILE A 112 -9.40 -9.55 -7.06
CA ILE A 112 -9.53 -10.99 -7.27
C ILE A 112 -10.46 -11.23 -8.47
N ASN A 113 -11.74 -11.35 -8.23
CA ASN A 113 -12.79 -11.41 -9.24
C ASN A 113 -14.15 -11.08 -8.60
N PHE A 114 -14.57 -9.82 -8.71
CA PHE A 114 -15.83 -9.35 -8.16
C PHE A 114 -17.03 -10.22 -8.59
N TRP A 115 -17.06 -10.67 -9.84
CA TRP A 115 -18.19 -11.42 -10.40
C TRP A 115 -18.41 -12.80 -9.78
N LEU A 116 -17.39 -13.30 -9.05
CA LEU A 116 -17.44 -14.58 -8.32
C LEU A 116 -17.44 -14.40 -6.80
N SER A 117 -17.66 -13.17 -6.29
CA SER A 117 -17.54 -12.86 -4.85
C SER A 117 -18.84 -13.01 -4.06
N ARG A 118 -20.03 -13.16 -4.72
CA ARG A 118 -21.30 -13.19 -4.02
C ARG A 118 -21.38 -14.34 -3.02
N GLY A 119 -21.63 -14.02 -1.74
CA GLY A 119 -21.69 -14.99 -0.64
C GLY A 119 -20.35 -15.33 0.01
N ALA A 120 -19.23 -14.78 -0.50
CA ALA A 120 -17.94 -14.83 0.21
C ALA A 120 -17.83 -13.70 1.25
N ARG A 121 -17.01 -13.90 2.28
CA ARG A 121 -16.62 -12.88 3.26
C ARG A 121 -15.56 -11.98 2.66
N LEU A 122 -15.76 -10.68 2.69
CA LEU A 122 -14.92 -9.67 2.08
C LEU A 122 -13.98 -9.05 3.12
N VAL A 123 -12.69 -9.29 3.01
CA VAL A 123 -11.65 -8.78 3.92
C VAL A 123 -10.82 -7.75 3.18
N LEU A 124 -10.92 -6.49 3.60
CA LEU A 124 -10.17 -5.38 3.05
C LEU A 124 -8.94 -5.09 3.90
N LEU A 125 -7.74 -5.26 3.34
CA LEU A 125 -6.48 -4.98 4.02
C LEU A 125 -6.05 -3.52 3.89
N ARG A 126 -6.55 -2.80 2.87
CA ARG A 126 -6.13 -1.47 2.43
C ARG A 126 -4.66 -1.42 1.96
N HIS A 127 -4.33 -0.40 1.19
CA HIS A 127 -2.99 -0.20 0.60
C HIS A 127 -2.29 1.05 1.14
N GLY A 128 -2.78 1.67 2.22
CA GLY A 128 -2.15 2.83 2.86
C GLY A 128 -3.11 3.67 3.68
N ILE A 129 -2.55 4.56 4.48
CA ILE A 129 -3.29 5.60 5.21
C ILE A 129 -3.73 6.66 4.21
N GLY A 130 -5.01 6.95 4.15
CA GLY A 130 -5.59 7.85 3.15
C GLY A 130 -5.24 9.31 3.43
N ILE A 131 -4.31 9.88 2.68
CA ILE A 131 -4.07 11.32 2.69
C ILE A 131 -5.11 12.08 1.84
N LYS A 132 -5.75 11.42 0.89
CA LYS A 132 -6.79 11.94 0.00
C LYS A 132 -8.15 11.37 0.40
N LYS A 133 -9.22 12.14 0.20
CA LYS A 133 -10.58 11.64 0.31
C LYS A 133 -10.84 10.62 -0.81
N ILE A 134 -11.31 9.45 -0.45
CA ILE A 134 -11.62 8.36 -1.38
C ILE A 134 -12.99 7.76 -1.07
N GLU A 135 -13.51 6.95 -2.00
CA GLU A 135 -14.77 6.21 -1.87
C GLU A 135 -15.93 7.09 -1.40
N ARG A 136 -16.59 6.74 -0.30
CA ARG A 136 -17.73 7.48 0.26
C ARG A 136 -17.40 8.86 0.81
N ALA A 137 -16.12 9.17 1.06
CA ALA A 137 -15.69 10.45 1.57
C ALA A 137 -15.39 11.50 0.49
N ILE A 138 -15.50 11.15 -0.80
CA ILE A 138 -15.40 12.09 -1.90
C ILE A 138 -16.59 13.05 -1.85
N ASP A 139 -16.31 14.35 -1.87
CA ASP A 139 -17.27 15.44 -1.79
C ASP A 139 -17.42 16.25 -3.10
N ALA A 140 -16.55 16.01 -4.09
CA ALA A 140 -16.67 16.61 -5.42
C ALA A 140 -17.91 16.06 -6.15
N THR A 141 -18.91 16.90 -6.36
CA THR A 141 -20.25 16.50 -6.83
C THR A 141 -20.30 15.96 -8.26
N ASP A 142 -19.34 16.34 -9.09
CA ASP A 142 -19.14 15.84 -10.45
C ASP A 142 -18.39 14.49 -10.51
N HIS A 143 -17.77 14.11 -9.41
CA HIS A 143 -17.03 12.85 -9.36
C HIS A 143 -17.97 11.64 -9.33
N ARG A 144 -17.68 10.62 -10.17
CA ARG A 144 -18.50 9.40 -10.32
C ARG A 144 -18.78 8.65 -9.02
N LEU A 145 -17.83 8.64 -8.05
CA LEU A 145 -18.04 7.98 -6.76
C LEU A 145 -18.92 8.82 -5.83
N TYR A 146 -18.85 10.16 -5.89
CA TYR A 146 -19.84 10.99 -5.23
C TYR A 146 -21.26 10.66 -5.74
N GLN A 147 -21.45 10.61 -7.05
CA GLN A 147 -22.74 10.29 -7.66
C GLN A 147 -23.21 8.86 -7.34
N LEU A 148 -22.28 7.91 -7.18
CA LEU A 148 -22.60 6.54 -6.75
C LEU A 148 -23.17 6.49 -5.32
N PHE A 149 -22.58 7.26 -4.40
CA PHE A 149 -22.93 7.18 -2.97
C PHE A 149 -23.92 8.24 -2.51
N HIS A 150 -23.84 9.46 -3.08
CA HIS A 150 -24.54 10.65 -2.61
C HIS A 150 -25.43 11.32 -3.68
N GLY A 151 -25.35 10.86 -4.94
CA GLY A 151 -26.11 11.41 -6.04
C GLY A 151 -27.63 11.10 -5.97
N SER A 152 -28.37 11.59 -6.95
CA SER A 152 -29.80 11.28 -7.12
C SER A 152 -30.03 9.77 -7.28
N LEU A 153 -31.27 9.32 -7.11
CA LEU A 153 -31.62 7.90 -7.27
C LEU A 153 -31.21 7.34 -8.64
N VAL A 154 -31.38 8.14 -9.70
CA VAL A 154 -30.99 7.76 -11.07
C VAL A 154 -29.49 7.64 -11.22
N GLN A 155 -28.72 8.62 -10.71
CA GLN A 155 -27.27 8.57 -10.72
C GLN A 155 -26.74 7.37 -9.94
N ARG A 156 -27.26 7.14 -8.73
CA ARG A 156 -26.88 5.99 -7.90
C ARG A 156 -27.19 4.66 -8.59
N ALA A 157 -28.38 4.52 -9.20
CA ALA A 157 -28.74 3.31 -9.94
C ALA A 157 -27.80 3.07 -11.14
N PHE A 158 -27.53 4.11 -11.92
CA PHE A 158 -26.61 4.05 -13.06
C PHE A 158 -25.20 3.63 -12.63
N TRP A 159 -24.62 4.32 -11.63
CA TRP A 159 -23.25 4.04 -11.20
C TRP A 159 -23.11 2.71 -10.47
N ARG A 160 -24.16 2.18 -9.82
CA ARG A 160 -24.17 0.81 -9.29
C ARG A 160 -24.04 -0.26 -10.36
N ILE A 161 -24.56 0.00 -11.56
CA ILE A 161 -24.39 -0.89 -12.71
C ILE A 161 -22.97 -0.75 -13.30
N VAL A 162 -22.47 0.46 -13.39
CA VAL A 162 -21.16 0.74 -14.03
C VAL A 162 -19.97 0.38 -13.11
N LEU A 163 -20.08 0.64 -11.80
CA LEU A 163 -19.04 0.47 -10.80
C LEU A 163 -19.50 -0.45 -9.63
N PRO A 164 -20.02 -1.65 -9.91
CA PRO A 164 -20.66 -2.48 -8.88
C PRO A 164 -19.69 -2.93 -7.77
N TRP A 165 -18.41 -3.02 -8.04
CA TRP A 165 -17.38 -3.45 -7.06
C TRP A 165 -17.05 -2.42 -5.98
N HIS A 166 -17.54 -1.16 -6.08
CA HIS A 166 -17.45 -0.15 -5.03
C HIS A 166 -18.63 -0.24 -4.02
N VAL A 167 -19.68 -0.98 -4.36
CA VAL A 167 -20.91 -1.03 -3.55
C VAL A 167 -20.78 -1.89 -2.28
N PRO A 168 -20.14 -3.07 -2.33
CA PRO A 168 -20.04 -3.92 -1.15
C PRO A 168 -19.27 -3.26 -0.01
N VAL A 169 -19.81 -3.35 1.19
CA VAL A 169 -19.11 -3.01 2.43
C VAL A 169 -18.29 -4.23 2.83
N PRO A 170 -17.01 -4.08 3.20
CA PRO A 170 -16.21 -5.19 3.71
C PRO A 170 -16.81 -5.80 4.97
N ASP A 171 -16.85 -7.15 5.05
CA ASP A 171 -17.21 -7.88 6.28
C ASP A 171 -16.18 -7.71 7.39
N LEU A 172 -14.91 -7.45 7.01
CA LEU A 172 -13.81 -7.18 7.91
C LEU A 172 -12.82 -6.21 7.24
N LEU A 173 -12.35 -5.21 7.98
CA LEU A 173 -11.38 -4.21 7.51
C LEU A 173 -10.18 -4.18 8.45
N MET A 174 -8.97 -4.18 7.90
CA MET A 174 -7.72 -4.07 8.66
C MET A 174 -7.22 -2.63 8.68
N ALA A 175 -6.74 -2.20 9.84
CA ALA A 175 -6.18 -0.88 10.08
C ALA A 175 -4.83 -0.97 10.78
N CYS A 176 -4.00 0.07 10.67
CA CYS A 176 -2.71 0.14 11.36
C CYS A 176 -2.76 1.00 12.64
N SER A 177 -3.83 1.78 12.83
CA SER A 177 -4.02 2.64 14.01
C SER A 177 -5.49 3.02 14.18
N PRO A 178 -5.91 3.60 15.33
CA PRO A 178 -7.27 4.10 15.54
C PRO A 178 -7.70 5.12 14.49
N ILE A 179 -6.84 6.10 14.16
CA ILE A 179 -7.14 7.11 13.13
C ILE A 179 -7.34 6.48 11.74
N HIS A 180 -6.60 5.43 11.42
CA HIS A 180 -6.78 4.67 10.19
C HIS A 180 -8.07 3.84 10.22
N ALA A 181 -8.49 3.35 11.39
CA ALA A 181 -9.78 2.67 11.58
C ALA A 181 -10.96 3.62 11.34
N GLU A 182 -10.91 4.83 11.88
CA GLU A 182 -11.91 5.88 11.64
C GLU A 182 -12.01 6.24 10.13
N GLN A 183 -10.87 6.36 9.45
CA GLN A 183 -10.85 6.53 7.99
C GLN A 183 -11.52 5.35 7.29
N GLY A 184 -11.25 4.11 7.73
CA GLY A 184 -11.85 2.90 7.19
C GLY A 184 -13.38 2.92 7.29
N ALA A 185 -13.90 3.26 8.46
CA ALA A 185 -15.33 3.42 8.69
C ALA A 185 -15.94 4.48 7.76
N ARG A 186 -15.31 5.65 7.67
CA ARG A 186 -15.79 6.77 6.83
C ARG A 186 -15.73 6.49 5.34
N PHE A 187 -14.65 5.87 4.86
CA PHE A 187 -14.43 5.65 3.43
C PHE A 187 -15.25 4.49 2.88
N TYR A 188 -15.36 3.40 3.63
CA TYR A 188 -16.00 2.16 3.15
C TYR A 188 -17.36 1.90 3.79
N GLY A 189 -17.73 2.65 4.84
CA GLY A 189 -18.96 2.43 5.59
C GLY A 189 -18.92 1.17 6.44
N THR A 190 -17.72 0.68 6.77
CA THR A 190 -17.53 -0.51 7.60
C THR A 190 -17.86 -0.18 9.06
N PRO A 191 -18.73 -0.94 9.73
CA PRO A 191 -19.01 -0.77 11.16
C PRO A 191 -17.74 -0.91 12.01
N ALA A 192 -17.64 -0.17 13.11
CA ALA A 192 -16.45 -0.13 13.95
C ALA A 192 -16.09 -1.50 14.55
N ASP A 193 -17.10 -2.32 14.89
CA ASP A 193 -16.96 -3.69 15.38
C ASP A 193 -16.42 -4.67 14.30
N LYS A 194 -16.39 -4.26 13.03
CA LYS A 194 -15.82 -4.99 11.90
C LYS A 194 -14.47 -4.44 11.45
N ILE A 195 -13.83 -3.60 12.27
CA ILE A 195 -12.49 -3.09 12.00
C ILE A 195 -11.52 -3.65 13.03
N ARG A 196 -10.38 -4.17 12.58
CA ARG A 196 -9.32 -4.71 13.44
C ARG A 196 -8.03 -3.92 13.24
N ILE A 197 -7.39 -3.51 14.32
CA ILE A 197 -6.07 -2.88 14.27
C ILE A 197 -5.02 -4.00 14.29
N THR A 198 -4.40 -4.27 13.13
CA THR A 198 -3.43 -5.35 12.95
C THR A 198 -2.05 -4.86 12.56
N GLY A 199 -1.94 -3.61 12.10
CA GLY A 199 -0.81 -3.14 11.31
C GLY A 199 -0.95 -3.55 9.84
N PHE A 200 0.00 -3.11 9.00
CA PHE A 200 0.08 -3.53 7.60
C PHE A 200 1.08 -4.68 7.45
N ALA A 201 0.66 -5.78 6.85
CA ALA A 201 1.47 -6.98 6.68
C ALA A 201 2.73 -6.74 5.82
N ARG A 202 2.68 -5.80 4.86
CA ARG A 202 3.87 -5.43 4.07
C ARG A 202 4.97 -4.80 4.91
N HIS A 203 4.65 -4.23 6.09
CA HIS A 203 5.66 -3.68 7.00
C HIS A 203 6.53 -4.74 7.66
N ASP A 204 6.09 -5.99 7.71
CA ASP A 204 6.88 -7.09 8.30
C ASP A 204 8.23 -7.29 7.58
N ARG A 205 8.32 -6.85 6.31
CA ARG A 205 9.55 -6.92 5.50
C ARG A 205 10.46 -5.70 5.62
N LEU A 206 9.97 -4.56 6.12
CA LEU A 206 10.72 -3.31 6.11
C LEU A 206 12.04 -3.37 6.89
N LEU A 207 12.09 -4.15 7.96
CA LEU A 207 13.28 -4.29 8.80
C LEU A 207 14.11 -5.53 8.49
N SER A 208 13.60 -6.48 7.70
CA SER A 208 14.30 -7.71 7.35
C SER A 208 15.32 -7.55 6.23
N ALA A 209 15.16 -6.54 5.37
CA ALA A 209 16.08 -6.27 4.28
C ALA A 209 17.37 -5.62 4.78
N ARG A 210 18.51 -6.08 4.25
CA ARG A 210 19.82 -5.46 4.53
C ARG A 210 19.85 -4.04 3.95
N ARG A 211 20.04 -3.05 4.81
CA ARG A 211 19.95 -1.61 4.51
C ARG A 211 20.80 -1.13 3.33
N GLN A 212 21.83 -1.84 2.93
CA GLN A 212 22.84 -1.33 1.98
C GLN A 212 22.87 -2.07 0.63
N ASP A 213 22.03 -3.05 0.42
CA ASP A 213 21.97 -3.72 -0.87
C ASP A 213 21.10 -2.94 -1.86
N ARG A 214 21.68 -1.87 -2.42
CA ARG A 214 21.01 -1.03 -3.43
C ARG A 214 20.83 -1.73 -4.76
N SER A 215 21.56 -2.84 -5.01
CA SER A 215 21.37 -3.69 -6.18
C SER A 215 20.00 -4.38 -6.20
N ALA A 216 19.35 -4.49 -5.05
CA ALA A 216 17.98 -5.00 -4.92
C ALA A 216 16.92 -4.05 -5.48
N ILE A 217 17.26 -2.78 -5.77
CA ILE A 217 16.35 -1.83 -6.42
C ILE A 217 16.55 -1.92 -7.94
N PRO A 218 15.61 -2.54 -8.70
CA PRO A 218 15.71 -2.58 -10.15
C PRO A 218 15.55 -1.18 -10.74
N THR A 219 16.48 -0.78 -11.59
CA THR A 219 16.49 0.51 -12.27
C THR A 219 16.34 0.36 -13.77
N ILE A 220 15.73 1.37 -14.41
CA ILE A 220 15.81 1.55 -15.85
C ILE A 220 17.06 2.40 -16.14
N GLY A 221 18.06 1.81 -16.78
CA GLY A 221 19.37 2.45 -17.04
C GLY A 221 20.42 2.12 -15.96
N PRO A 222 21.32 3.05 -15.62
CA PRO A 222 22.42 2.77 -14.69
C PRO A 222 21.94 2.38 -13.29
N PRO A 223 22.66 1.49 -12.58
CA PRO A 223 22.34 1.12 -11.22
C PRO A 223 22.49 2.31 -10.25
N ILE A 224 21.86 2.19 -9.07
CA ILE A 224 21.99 3.19 -8.01
C ILE A 224 23.42 3.09 -7.43
N PRO A 225 24.19 4.20 -7.40
CA PRO A 225 25.53 4.21 -6.86
C PRO A 225 25.52 4.06 -5.33
N ASN A 226 26.60 3.48 -4.77
CA ASN A 226 26.73 3.29 -3.33
C ASN A 226 27.42 4.47 -2.61
N GLU A 227 28.06 5.37 -3.34
CA GLU A 227 28.96 6.41 -2.80
C GLU A 227 28.20 7.56 -2.13
N ARG A 228 26.91 7.76 -2.50
CA ARG A 228 26.09 8.87 -1.99
C ARG A 228 24.84 8.37 -1.29
N PRO A 229 24.30 9.14 -0.34
CA PRO A 229 22.95 8.84 0.22
C PRO A 229 21.88 8.83 -0.87
N VAL A 230 20.94 7.91 -0.73
CA VAL A 230 19.85 7.70 -1.69
C VAL A 230 18.53 8.14 -1.08
N PHE A 231 17.87 9.07 -1.76
CA PHE A 231 16.50 9.47 -1.46
C PHE A 231 15.57 8.90 -2.51
N VAL A 232 14.60 8.08 -2.09
CA VAL A 232 13.55 7.61 -2.99
C VAL A 232 12.50 8.70 -3.17
N TYR A 233 12.06 8.94 -4.41
CA TYR A 233 10.97 9.86 -4.70
C TYR A 233 9.85 9.14 -5.45
N LEU A 234 8.65 9.17 -4.86
CA LEU A 234 7.44 8.56 -5.41
C LEU A 234 6.40 9.65 -5.69
N PRO A 235 6.53 10.38 -6.81
CA PRO A 235 5.59 11.45 -7.15
C PRO A 235 4.17 10.92 -7.30
N THR A 236 3.20 11.67 -6.75
CA THR A 236 1.78 11.39 -6.92
C THR A 236 1.37 11.64 -8.36
N PHE A 237 0.61 10.69 -8.94
CA PHE A 237 -0.02 10.87 -10.25
C PHE A 237 -0.91 12.12 -10.30
N ARG A 238 -0.72 12.95 -11.34
CA ARG A 238 -1.48 14.18 -11.59
C ARG A 238 -2.19 14.08 -12.93
N GLU A 239 -3.51 13.97 -12.91
CA GLU A 239 -4.31 13.90 -14.12
C GLU A 239 -4.29 15.24 -14.85
N GLY A 240 -3.84 15.24 -16.12
CA GLY A 240 -3.76 16.45 -16.96
C GLY A 240 -2.56 17.39 -16.72
N MET A 241 -1.70 17.12 -15.72
CA MET A 241 -0.56 17.97 -15.36
C MET A 241 0.82 17.35 -15.64
N ALA A 242 0.90 16.23 -16.31
CA ALA A 242 2.09 15.37 -16.39
C ALA A 242 3.40 16.06 -16.87
N ARG A 243 3.31 17.19 -17.56
CA ARG A 243 4.50 17.95 -18.01
C ARG A 243 4.89 19.15 -17.14
N GLN A 244 3.97 19.74 -16.37
CA GLN A 244 4.24 20.95 -15.58
C GLN A 244 4.54 20.72 -14.10
N ALA A 245 4.19 19.54 -13.56
CA ALA A 245 4.36 19.21 -12.15
C ALA A 245 5.66 18.45 -11.83
N PHE A 246 6.41 18.08 -12.87
CA PHE A 246 7.62 17.27 -12.72
C PHE A 246 8.76 17.92 -13.49
N ASP A 247 9.51 18.76 -12.79
CA ASP A 247 10.70 19.39 -13.35
C ASP A 247 11.94 18.55 -12.98
N TRP A 248 12.42 17.81 -13.98
CA TRP A 248 13.59 16.94 -13.82
C TRP A 248 14.87 17.75 -13.57
N ASP A 249 14.98 18.94 -14.14
CA ASP A 249 16.15 19.79 -14.00
C ASP A 249 16.23 20.33 -12.58
N VAL A 250 15.10 20.72 -11.97
CA VAL A 250 15.00 21.10 -10.56
C VAL A 250 15.44 19.97 -9.64
N LEU A 251 14.99 18.75 -9.89
CA LEU A 251 15.38 17.59 -9.08
C LEU A 251 16.88 17.28 -9.23
N ALA A 252 17.42 17.38 -10.46
CA ALA A 252 18.82 17.13 -10.73
C ALA A 252 19.72 18.17 -10.04
N ALA A 253 19.37 19.46 -10.16
CA ALA A 253 20.10 20.56 -9.53
C ALA A 253 20.08 20.46 -7.99
N ALA A 254 18.89 20.19 -7.41
CA ALA A 254 18.79 20.00 -5.95
C ALA A 254 19.58 18.79 -5.45
N ALA A 255 19.58 17.67 -6.20
CA ALA A 255 20.33 16.47 -5.86
C ALA A 255 21.85 16.72 -5.94
N GLU A 256 22.31 17.43 -6.97
CA GLU A 256 23.72 17.83 -7.14
C GLU A 256 24.18 18.76 -6.01
N ALA A 257 23.40 19.81 -5.74
CA ALA A 257 23.73 20.76 -4.67
C ALA A 257 23.79 20.12 -3.28
N ALA A 258 22.97 19.11 -3.02
CA ALA A 258 22.98 18.35 -1.76
C ALA A 258 23.96 17.17 -1.75
N ASP A 259 24.57 16.83 -2.90
CA ASP A 259 25.40 15.65 -3.14
C ASP A 259 24.72 14.34 -2.68
N VAL A 260 23.49 14.14 -3.16
CA VAL A 260 22.68 12.93 -2.94
C VAL A 260 22.28 12.30 -4.27
N THR A 261 21.80 11.05 -4.25
CA THR A 261 21.13 10.42 -5.39
C THR A 261 19.65 10.42 -5.14
N ILE A 262 18.85 10.94 -6.08
CA ILE A 262 17.38 10.80 -6.07
C ILE A 262 16.99 9.64 -6.98
N ALA A 263 16.42 8.60 -6.39
CA ALA A 263 15.88 7.44 -7.10
C ALA A 263 14.36 7.63 -7.28
N VAL A 264 13.95 7.96 -8.50
CA VAL A 264 12.57 8.32 -8.82
C VAL A 264 11.81 7.09 -9.27
N LYS A 265 10.66 6.83 -8.67
CA LYS A 265 9.73 5.80 -9.10
C LYS A 265 8.43 6.44 -9.57
N LEU A 266 8.26 6.52 -10.87
CA LEU A 266 7.03 7.02 -11.47
C LEU A 266 5.85 6.08 -11.21
N HIS A 267 4.65 6.65 -11.21
CA HIS A 267 3.46 5.83 -11.26
C HIS A 267 3.40 5.12 -12.62
N TYR A 268 2.99 3.83 -12.66
CA TYR A 268 2.98 3.02 -13.88
C TYR A 268 2.16 3.64 -15.03
N VAL A 269 1.13 4.43 -14.71
CA VAL A 269 0.32 5.17 -15.70
C VAL A 269 1.13 6.24 -16.41
N ASP A 270 2.06 6.90 -15.70
CA ASP A 270 2.93 7.92 -16.28
C ASP A 270 4.02 7.29 -17.14
N ALA A 271 4.57 6.18 -16.70
CA ALA A 271 5.53 5.38 -17.45
C ALA A 271 4.94 4.89 -18.78
N ASP A 272 3.70 4.40 -18.78
CA ASP A 272 2.96 3.92 -19.97
C ASP A 272 2.67 5.07 -20.97
N ARG A 273 2.64 6.32 -20.49
CA ARG A 273 2.42 7.54 -21.29
C ARG A 273 3.71 8.15 -21.83
N GLY A 274 4.86 7.53 -21.60
CA GLY A 274 6.15 8.00 -22.07
C GLY A 274 6.70 9.23 -21.35
N VAL A 275 6.24 9.53 -20.13
CA VAL A 275 6.73 10.63 -19.26
C VAL A 275 8.04 10.20 -18.59
N LEU A 276 9.01 9.72 -19.33
CA LEU A 276 10.17 9.09 -18.72
C LEU A 276 11.34 10.05 -18.42
N GLY A 277 11.35 11.28 -18.96
CA GLY A 277 12.49 12.19 -18.76
C GLY A 277 13.86 11.53 -19.04
N VAL A 278 13.90 10.59 -19.96
CA VAL A 278 15.04 9.67 -20.20
C VAL A 278 16.32 10.46 -20.47
N ASP A 279 16.23 11.57 -21.17
CA ASP A 279 17.39 12.37 -21.54
C ASP A 279 18.07 13.02 -20.32
N VAL A 280 17.27 13.55 -19.38
CA VAL A 280 17.79 14.16 -18.15
C VAL A 280 18.35 13.09 -17.21
N LEU A 281 17.68 11.95 -17.13
CA LEU A 281 18.14 10.81 -16.31
C LEU A 281 19.44 10.22 -16.83
N GLN A 282 19.64 10.17 -18.15
CA GLN A 282 20.89 9.66 -18.74
C GLN A 282 22.05 10.63 -18.54
N ASN A 283 21.79 11.93 -18.50
CA ASN A 283 22.79 12.97 -18.37
C ASN A 283 23.10 13.37 -16.93
N SER A 284 22.20 13.08 -15.96
CA SER A 284 22.41 13.40 -14.56
C SER A 284 23.13 12.27 -13.81
N GLY A 285 24.26 12.62 -13.19
CA GLY A 285 24.97 11.73 -12.25
C GLY A 285 24.20 11.46 -10.94
N HIS A 286 23.16 12.26 -10.66
CA HIS A 286 22.44 12.30 -9.38
C HIS A 286 21.02 11.74 -9.44
N LEU A 287 20.48 11.47 -10.63
CA LEU A 287 19.14 10.89 -10.78
C LEU A 287 19.19 9.44 -11.24
N ARG A 288 18.28 8.63 -10.74
CA ARG A 288 18.07 7.23 -11.19
C ARG A 288 16.58 6.96 -11.32
N MET A 289 16.20 6.14 -12.30
CA MET A 289 14.81 5.68 -12.48
C MET A 289 14.65 4.29 -11.89
N ILE A 290 13.78 4.14 -10.90
CA ILE A 290 13.33 2.83 -10.40
C ILE A 290 12.31 2.25 -11.37
N ASP A 291 12.33 0.92 -11.57
CA ASP A 291 11.32 0.22 -12.36
C ASP A 291 9.90 0.61 -11.87
N PRO A 292 9.06 1.23 -12.72
CA PRO A 292 7.71 1.63 -12.34
C PRO A 292 6.82 0.48 -11.88
N PHE A 293 7.17 -0.77 -12.23
CA PHE A 293 6.40 -1.96 -11.88
C PHE A 293 6.83 -2.61 -10.56
N MET A 294 7.95 -2.21 -9.99
CA MET A 294 8.39 -2.63 -8.66
C MET A 294 7.35 -2.22 -7.59
N ASP A 295 7.19 -3.03 -6.53
CA ASP A 295 6.43 -2.59 -5.34
C ASP A 295 7.21 -1.46 -4.64
N PRO A 296 6.60 -0.29 -4.38
CA PRO A 296 7.30 0.81 -3.73
C PRO A 296 7.93 0.45 -2.39
N SER A 297 7.26 -0.41 -1.61
CA SER A 297 7.72 -0.81 -0.29
C SER A 297 9.01 -1.62 -0.31
N ASP A 298 9.32 -2.25 -1.45
CA ASP A 298 10.57 -3.00 -1.60
C ASP A 298 11.81 -2.08 -1.78
N ALA A 299 11.59 -0.80 -2.18
CA ALA A 299 12.67 0.18 -2.28
C ALA A 299 13.02 0.85 -0.92
N TYR A 300 12.06 0.94 0.00
CA TYR A 300 12.23 1.71 1.24
C TYR A 300 13.38 1.25 2.13
N PRO A 301 13.61 -0.06 2.37
CA PRO A 301 14.73 -0.51 3.21
C PRO A 301 16.11 -0.05 2.72
N HIS A 302 16.25 0.16 1.42
CA HIS A 302 17.51 0.47 0.74
C HIS A 302 17.79 1.98 0.60
N ALA A 303 16.80 2.84 0.91
CA ALA A 303 16.91 4.30 0.84
C ALA A 303 17.38 4.91 2.16
N ASP A 304 18.20 5.97 2.10
CA ASP A 304 18.64 6.73 3.27
C ASP A 304 17.60 7.79 3.69
N GLY A 305 16.74 8.21 2.77
CA GLY A 305 15.65 9.14 3.00
C GLY A 305 14.56 9.02 1.93
N MET A 306 13.50 9.80 2.09
CA MET A 306 12.40 9.88 1.14
C MET A 306 12.12 11.32 0.76
N ILE A 307 11.85 11.55 -0.52
CA ILE A 307 11.13 12.74 -0.99
C ILE A 307 9.69 12.31 -1.26
N SER A 308 8.74 13.10 -0.84
CA SER A 308 7.31 12.83 -1.05
C SER A 308 6.55 14.10 -1.39
N ASP A 309 5.31 13.92 -1.80
CA ASP A 309 4.35 14.99 -2.05
C ASP A 309 3.01 14.68 -1.36
N PHE A 310 1.96 14.41 -2.12
CA PHE A 310 0.60 14.07 -1.63
C PHE A 310 0.37 12.55 -1.55
N SER A 311 1.44 11.79 -1.31
CA SER A 311 1.41 10.33 -1.24
C SER A 311 1.17 9.83 0.19
N SER A 312 0.66 8.60 0.30
CA SER A 312 0.62 7.86 1.57
C SER A 312 1.95 7.17 1.94
N ALA A 313 2.93 7.19 1.05
CA ALA A 313 4.23 6.55 1.25
C ALA A 313 4.99 7.02 2.51
N PRO A 314 4.95 8.30 2.92
CA PRO A 314 5.55 8.76 4.16
C PRO A 314 5.11 8.00 5.40
N PHE A 315 3.84 7.60 5.47
CA PHE A 315 3.33 6.84 6.62
C PHE A 315 4.00 5.45 6.75
N ASP A 316 4.34 4.81 5.63
CA ASP A 316 5.10 3.55 5.68
C ASP A 316 6.58 3.82 5.96
N PHE A 317 7.17 4.80 5.29
CA PHE A 317 8.59 5.10 5.38
C PHE A 317 9.02 5.60 6.78
N MET A 318 8.12 6.29 7.50
CA MET A 318 8.43 6.75 8.88
C MET A 318 8.74 5.61 9.86
N LEU A 319 8.34 4.38 9.55
CA LEU A 319 8.69 3.20 10.35
C LEU A 319 10.20 2.91 10.36
N LEU A 320 10.94 3.42 9.37
CA LEU A 320 12.39 3.24 9.24
C LEU A 320 13.22 4.25 10.04
N ASP A 321 12.59 5.25 10.67
CA ASP A 321 13.26 6.33 11.41
C ASP A 321 14.32 7.07 10.59
N ARG A 322 14.00 7.34 9.30
CA ARG A 322 14.83 8.05 8.33
C ARG A 322 14.16 9.35 7.89
N PRO A 323 14.95 10.36 7.40
CA PRO A 323 14.41 11.65 7.00
C PRO A 323 13.44 11.56 5.85
N ILE A 324 12.40 12.39 5.91
CA ILE A 324 11.41 12.59 4.85
C ILE A 324 11.36 14.08 4.53
N VAL A 325 11.49 14.42 3.26
CA VAL A 325 11.39 15.77 2.73
C VAL A 325 10.16 15.84 1.85
N TYR A 326 9.32 16.86 2.01
CA TYR A 326 8.12 17.02 1.20
C TYR A 326 8.38 18.08 0.13
N TYR A 327 8.29 17.72 -1.15
CA TYR A 327 8.40 18.62 -2.27
C TYR A 327 7.01 18.87 -2.85
N VAL A 328 6.46 20.05 -2.58
CA VAL A 328 5.05 20.41 -2.81
C VAL A 328 4.88 21.80 -3.47
N PRO A 329 5.50 22.03 -4.65
CA PRO A 329 5.45 23.32 -5.32
C PRO A 329 4.03 23.71 -5.78
N ASP A 330 3.12 22.78 -5.85
CA ASP A 330 1.74 22.91 -6.33
C ASP A 330 0.69 22.62 -5.23
N LEU A 331 1.02 22.78 -3.94
CA LEU A 331 0.18 22.39 -2.80
C LEU A 331 -1.24 22.93 -2.88
N GLU A 332 -1.41 24.25 -3.06
CA GLU A 332 -2.72 24.90 -3.09
C GLU A 332 -3.56 24.36 -4.25
N ARG A 333 -2.98 24.35 -5.46
CA ARG A 333 -3.65 23.86 -6.66
C ARG A 333 -4.04 22.37 -6.56
N PHE A 334 -3.19 21.57 -5.93
CA PHE A 334 -3.49 20.13 -5.74
C PHE A 334 -4.63 19.93 -4.75
N ALA A 335 -4.62 20.67 -3.61
CA ALA A 335 -5.65 20.59 -2.59
C ALA A 335 -7.05 20.99 -3.11
N GLU A 336 -7.10 22.01 -4.00
CA GLU A 336 -8.35 22.43 -4.67
C GLU A 336 -8.92 21.32 -5.56
N GLN A 337 -8.06 20.61 -6.30
CA GLN A 337 -8.51 19.56 -7.24
C GLN A 337 -8.79 18.22 -6.56
N ARG A 338 -8.08 17.92 -5.48
CA ARG A 338 -8.17 16.67 -4.73
C ARG A 338 -8.14 16.93 -3.23
N PRO A 339 -9.30 17.18 -2.62
CA PRO A 339 -9.38 17.45 -1.19
C PRO A 339 -8.65 16.42 -0.34
N LEU A 340 -7.80 16.91 0.56
CA LEU A 340 -7.03 16.08 1.47
C LEU A 340 -7.87 15.68 2.68
N THR A 341 -7.52 14.56 3.29
CA THR A 341 -8.12 14.08 4.54
C THR A 341 -7.52 14.78 5.76
N PHE A 342 -6.25 15.18 5.65
CA PHE A 342 -5.48 15.91 6.65
C PHE A 342 -4.89 17.17 6.00
N ASP A 343 -4.69 18.21 6.77
CA ASP A 343 -3.73 19.24 6.38
C ASP A 343 -2.33 18.60 6.31
N LEU A 344 -1.60 18.83 5.22
CA LEU A 344 -0.28 18.24 5.04
C LEU A 344 0.68 18.67 6.15
N ALA A 345 0.58 19.93 6.62
CA ALA A 345 1.39 20.45 7.71
C ALA A 345 1.16 19.70 9.04
N ASP A 346 -0.07 19.19 9.26
CA ASP A 346 -0.42 18.44 10.47
C ASP A 346 0.14 17.02 10.49
N VAL A 347 0.51 16.48 9.33
CA VAL A 347 0.96 15.09 9.20
C VAL A 347 2.37 14.94 8.64
N ALA A 348 2.99 16.04 8.21
CA ALA A 348 4.37 16.04 7.75
C ALA A 348 5.34 15.83 8.92
N VAL A 349 6.30 14.95 8.69
CA VAL A 349 7.38 14.60 9.64
C VAL A 349 8.73 15.19 9.25
N GLY A 350 8.72 16.10 8.30
CA GLY A 350 9.90 16.79 7.78
C GLY A 350 9.50 18.10 7.08
N PRO A 351 10.46 18.82 6.48
CA PRO A 351 10.22 20.13 5.90
C PRO A 351 9.32 20.06 4.66
N LEU A 352 8.46 21.08 4.48
CA LEU A 352 7.70 21.34 3.26
C LEU A 352 8.50 22.26 2.37
N CYS A 353 8.85 21.83 1.17
CA CYS A 353 9.66 22.58 0.21
C CYS A 353 8.78 22.97 -0.99
N HIS A 354 8.75 24.25 -1.32
CA HIS A 354 7.94 24.79 -2.40
C HIS A 354 8.75 25.15 -3.65
N ASP A 355 10.07 25.16 -3.53
CA ASP A 355 10.99 25.49 -4.63
C ASP A 355 12.28 24.65 -4.56
N GLU A 356 13.15 24.82 -5.57
CA GLU A 356 14.42 24.12 -5.71
C GLU A 356 15.38 24.41 -4.55
N GLN A 357 15.49 25.67 -4.13
CA GLN A 357 16.42 26.09 -3.09
C GLN A 357 16.06 25.45 -1.74
N GLN A 358 14.78 25.45 -1.39
CA GLN A 358 14.27 24.80 -0.19
C GLN A 358 14.50 23.27 -0.25
N LEU A 359 14.26 22.64 -1.42
CA LEU A 359 14.49 21.23 -1.60
C LEU A 359 15.97 20.88 -1.42
N ALA A 360 16.87 21.61 -2.07
CA ALA A 360 18.32 21.39 -1.95
C ALA A 360 18.81 21.57 -0.50
N ALA A 361 18.38 22.65 0.17
CA ALA A 361 18.73 22.90 1.56
C ALA A 361 18.23 21.80 2.51
N ALA A 362 16.98 21.32 2.30
CA ALA A 362 16.38 20.25 3.08
C ALA A 362 17.09 18.91 2.88
N LEU A 363 17.45 18.56 1.64
CA LEU A 363 18.22 17.35 1.34
C LEU A 363 19.62 17.39 1.96
N ALA A 364 20.33 18.54 1.88
CA ALA A 364 21.62 18.74 2.50
C ALA A 364 21.57 18.61 4.04
N ALA A 365 20.52 19.18 4.67
CA ALA A 365 20.28 19.03 6.10
C ALA A 365 19.96 17.58 6.47
N ALA A 366 19.10 16.90 5.72
CA ALA A 366 18.74 15.51 5.94
C ALA A 366 19.95 14.57 5.79
N ARG A 367 20.84 14.83 4.81
CA ARG A 367 22.10 14.10 4.65
C ARG A 367 23.01 14.26 5.85
N ARG A 368 23.15 15.47 6.38
CA ARG A 368 24.07 15.80 7.48
C ARG A 368 23.55 15.34 8.85
N ASP A 369 22.28 15.61 9.12
CA ASP A 369 21.69 15.55 10.47
C ASP A 369 20.63 14.43 10.61
N GLY A 370 20.30 13.71 9.52
CA GLY A 370 19.23 12.70 9.50
C GLY A 370 17.88 13.34 9.81
N LEU A 371 17.19 12.86 10.86
CA LEU A 371 15.92 13.44 11.32
C LEU A 371 16.08 14.84 11.93
N GLY A 372 17.28 15.20 12.41
CA GLY A 372 17.58 16.51 12.96
C GLY A 372 16.50 17.01 13.96
N GLU A 373 16.05 18.25 13.76
CA GLU A 373 14.99 18.91 14.55
C GLU A 373 13.62 18.23 14.42
N HIS A 374 13.35 17.50 13.34
CA HIS A 374 12.09 16.82 13.11
C HIS A 374 11.90 15.52 13.91
N ARG A 375 12.92 15.07 14.66
CA ARG A 375 12.91 13.80 15.39
C ARG A 375 11.76 13.67 16.39
N ALA A 376 11.43 14.72 17.11
CA ALA A 376 10.33 14.71 18.09
C ALA A 376 8.97 14.55 17.38
N ARG A 377 8.74 15.35 16.34
CA ARG A 377 7.53 15.30 15.52
C ARG A 377 7.38 13.96 14.81
N HIS A 378 8.47 13.43 14.28
CA HIS A 378 8.51 12.11 13.63
C HIS A 378 8.06 11.01 14.61
N ARG A 379 8.56 11.01 15.85
CA ARG A 379 8.19 10.03 16.88
C ARG A 379 6.71 10.13 17.27
N GLU A 380 6.21 11.35 17.45
CA GLU A 380 4.81 11.62 17.76
C GLU A 380 3.88 11.06 16.67
N LEU A 381 4.12 11.43 15.41
CA LEU A 381 3.28 11.03 14.30
C LEU A 381 3.41 9.53 14.00
N LYS A 382 4.60 8.95 14.14
CA LYS A 382 4.79 7.50 14.04
C LYS A 382 3.91 6.76 15.07
N ALA A 383 3.88 7.19 16.32
CA ALA A 383 3.02 6.59 17.36
C ALA A 383 1.51 6.81 17.08
N ARG A 384 1.15 7.96 16.49
CA ARG A 384 -0.24 8.27 16.12
C ARG A 384 -0.76 7.41 14.98
N PHE A 385 0.07 7.11 13.98
CA PHE A 385 -0.34 6.39 12.77
C PHE A 385 -0.04 4.89 12.81
N HIS A 386 0.78 4.41 13.74
CA HIS A 386 1.14 2.99 13.87
C HIS A 386 1.00 2.51 15.30
N THR A 387 0.03 1.64 15.55
CA THR A 387 -0.18 1.02 16.88
C THR A 387 0.90 -0.02 17.18
N PHE A 388 1.36 -0.74 16.15
CA PHE A 388 2.36 -1.79 16.30
C PHE A 388 3.66 -1.41 15.58
N PRO A 389 4.81 -1.83 16.13
CA PRO A 389 6.06 -1.79 15.38
C PRO A 389 5.98 -2.73 14.18
N PRO A 390 6.88 -2.61 13.17
CA PRO A 390 7.00 -3.59 12.11
C PRO A 390 7.25 -5.00 12.66
N GLY A 391 6.58 -5.99 12.07
CA GLY A 391 6.66 -7.39 12.45
C GLY A 391 5.36 -7.96 13.01
N GLY A 392 5.05 -9.20 12.62
CA GLY A 392 3.90 -9.98 13.08
C GLY A 392 2.52 -9.46 12.62
N ALA A 393 2.46 -8.50 11.70
CA ALA A 393 1.18 -7.98 11.20
C ALA A 393 0.44 -9.01 10.35
N ALA A 394 1.15 -9.79 9.54
CA ALA A 394 0.55 -10.87 8.75
C ALA A 394 -0.12 -11.92 9.66
N GLU A 395 0.54 -12.31 10.75
CA GLU A 395 0.00 -13.25 11.73
C GLU A 395 -1.26 -12.68 12.41
N ARG A 396 -1.25 -11.39 12.84
CA ARG A 396 -2.42 -10.73 13.42
C ARG A 396 -3.59 -10.66 12.44
N VAL A 397 -3.33 -10.40 11.15
CA VAL A 397 -4.36 -10.42 10.10
C VAL A 397 -4.98 -11.80 9.96
N VAL A 398 -4.15 -12.86 9.86
CA VAL A 398 -4.63 -14.25 9.76
C VAL A 398 -5.45 -14.61 11.00
N GLY A 399 -4.95 -14.28 12.21
CA GLY A 399 -5.65 -14.50 13.46
C GLY A 399 -7.03 -13.83 13.50
N ALA A 400 -7.11 -12.56 13.12
CA ALA A 400 -8.36 -11.80 13.09
C ALA A 400 -9.40 -12.39 12.10
N ILE A 401 -8.95 -12.87 10.93
CA ILE A 401 -9.83 -13.51 9.96
C ILE A 401 -10.36 -14.86 10.49
N ARG A 402 -9.49 -15.65 11.12
CA ARG A 402 -9.88 -16.97 11.71
C ARG A 402 -10.86 -16.77 12.87
N GLU A 403 -10.60 -15.81 13.74
CA GLU A 403 -11.49 -15.46 14.86
C GLU A 403 -12.88 -15.06 14.37
N GLU A 404 -12.94 -14.17 13.37
CA GLU A 404 -14.20 -13.62 12.88
C GLU A 404 -15.04 -14.63 12.08
N PHE A 405 -14.41 -15.51 11.27
CA PHE A 405 -15.14 -16.34 10.31
C PHE A 405 -15.04 -17.85 10.53
N MET A 406 -14.12 -18.31 11.38
CA MET A 406 -13.89 -19.73 11.62
C MET A 406 -14.08 -20.12 13.10
N GLY A 407 -14.30 -19.14 14.00
CA GLY A 407 -14.47 -19.40 15.43
C GLY A 407 -13.20 -19.91 16.14
N SER A 408 -12.04 -19.83 15.50
CA SER A 408 -10.77 -20.22 16.09
C SER A 408 -10.22 -19.07 16.93
N PRO A 409 -9.78 -19.27 18.19
CA PRO A 409 -9.19 -18.21 18.99
C PRO A 409 -7.94 -17.66 18.31
N SER A 410 -7.78 -16.32 18.38
CA SER A 410 -6.54 -15.66 17.94
C SER A 410 -5.36 -16.17 18.76
N PRO A 411 -4.18 -16.47 18.20
CA PRO A 411 -3.00 -16.78 18.99
C PRO A 411 -2.73 -15.60 19.93
N SER A 412 -2.56 -15.89 21.21
CA SER A 412 -2.23 -14.87 22.23
C SER A 412 -0.91 -14.19 21.79
N PRO A 413 -0.79 -12.86 21.83
CA PRO A 413 0.47 -12.21 21.51
C PRO A 413 1.56 -12.80 22.42
N ALA A 414 2.66 -13.23 21.83
CA ALA A 414 3.80 -13.75 22.58
C ALA A 414 4.20 -12.73 23.66
N PRO A 415 4.46 -13.15 24.90
CA PRO A 415 4.85 -12.24 25.97
C PRO A 415 6.10 -11.48 25.54
N THR A 416 6.02 -10.16 25.53
CA THR A 416 7.17 -9.27 25.35
C THR A 416 8.13 -9.52 26.50
N GLY A 417 9.07 -10.44 26.28
CA GLY A 417 10.09 -10.76 27.26
C GLY A 417 11.03 -9.59 27.47
N ARG A 418 10.77 -8.85 28.56
CA ARG A 418 11.74 -8.00 29.25
C ARG A 418 11.33 -7.88 30.72
N ASP A 419 11.49 -8.96 31.46
CA ASP A 419 11.78 -8.87 32.89
C ASP A 419 13.29 -9.05 33.05
N GLY A 420 14.00 -7.95 32.96
CA GLY A 420 15.37 -7.83 33.45
C GLY A 420 15.35 -7.89 34.97
N ARG A 421 15.43 -9.09 35.55
CA ARG A 421 15.82 -9.20 36.95
C ARG A 421 17.24 -8.74 37.10
N MET A 422 17.42 -7.53 37.61
CA MET A 422 18.65 -7.13 38.29
C MET A 422 18.84 -8.07 39.48
N GLY A 423 19.83 -8.96 39.36
CA GLY A 423 20.37 -9.68 40.51
C GLY A 423 21.13 -8.70 41.41
N SER A 424 20.58 -8.46 42.57
CA SER A 424 21.28 -7.81 43.68
C SER A 424 22.23 -8.83 44.29
N ASP A 425 23.52 -8.74 43.98
CA ASP A 425 24.59 -9.34 44.80
C ASP A 425 24.77 -8.47 46.03
N ALA A 426 24.22 -8.95 47.16
CA ALA A 426 24.57 -8.50 48.48
C ALA A 426 25.62 -9.44 49.04
N GLY A 427 26.82 -8.91 49.22
CA GLY A 427 27.91 -9.59 49.87
C GLY A 427 27.58 -10.05 51.30
N ALA A 428 28.10 -11.19 51.64
CA ALA A 428 28.30 -11.60 53.05
C ALA A 428 29.69 -12.20 53.17
N GLN A 429 30.60 -11.39 53.74
CA GLN A 429 31.81 -11.86 54.43
C GLN A 429 31.37 -12.81 55.53
N ARG A 430 32.02 -13.95 55.67
CA ARG A 430 32.29 -14.61 56.95
C ARG A 430 33.64 -15.25 56.96
N ASP A 431 34.42 -14.80 57.93
CA ASP A 431 35.64 -15.33 58.45
C ASP A 431 35.58 -16.81 58.86
N GLY A 432 36.71 -17.47 58.85
CA GLY A 432 36.95 -18.48 59.85
C GLY A 432 37.74 -19.72 59.45
N ARG A 433 39.07 -19.64 59.69
CA ARG A 433 40.06 -20.73 59.91
C ARG A 433 40.56 -21.51 58.73
#